data_8980178fed78151b180f5859ad547ee8
#
_entry.id   8980178fed78151b180f5859ad547ee8
#
_cell.length_a   1.000
_cell.length_b   1.000
_cell.length_c   1.000
_cell.angle_alpha   90.00
_cell.angle_beta   90.00
_cell.angle_gamma   90.00
#
_symmetry.space_group_name_H-M   'P 1'
#
loop_
_entity.id
_entity.type
_entity.pdbx_description
1 polymer ?
#
loop_
_entity_poly.entity_id
_entity_poly.type
_entity_poly.pdbx_seq_one_letter_code
_entity_poly.pdbx_strand_id
1 'polypeptide(L)'
;MFIQFPEVHVPVQGIDEVELPQMVTIRQRYDASKIDDVEGVLREQLEALPDHGSYEGKRIAITVGSRGIPHLPEMVRVIGEALKSWGASPFIVPAMGSHGGATAEGQVEMIEGYGVTEEACGMPIVSSMDVVSFDDLDGEPLWCDKAAFESDGIVIFNKVKPHTDFRGPHESGLAKMMAIGIAKHKGAASLHSFGFHTFTDMVPRAAELFLQKCPVAFGVGVVQNAYDDICCIEACTPDAMMETDRRLLEMAKDRLAKFKFDSCDLLIVEQIGKNFSGNGHDPNVTGRSITHSCDDVLDVKKMVVLGLTPESHHNAAGLAMADCTTRRVLNDIDWEVTWANTLTTGVTSACAIPLYANTDLEAIKLCLRSCYRLDYPHAKIARIKNTMELHDIQVSTALYDQIKDRDDVELASGPAPLAFDDQGNLLP
;
A
#
# COMPACT_ATOMS: atom_id res chain seq x y z
N MET A 1 16.18 -5.58 -17.83
CA MET A 1 16.25 -5.29 -19.31
C MET A 1 15.62 -3.93 -19.56
N PHE A 2 16.43 -2.95 -20.02
CA PHE A 2 15.95 -1.62 -20.42
C PHE A 2 15.70 -1.56 -21.91
N ILE A 3 14.56 -0.97 -22.33
CA ILE A 3 14.17 -0.80 -23.73
C ILE A 3 14.20 0.69 -24.04
N GLN A 4 14.84 1.06 -25.16
CA GLN A 4 14.89 2.45 -25.61
C GLN A 4 13.70 2.74 -26.55
N PHE A 5 12.78 3.56 -26.10
CA PHE A 5 11.62 3.99 -26.86
C PHE A 5 11.99 5.16 -27.78
N PRO A 6 11.55 5.14 -29.03
CA PRO A 6 11.83 6.23 -29.99
C PRO A 6 11.07 7.51 -29.63
N GLU A 7 11.47 8.62 -30.23
CA GLU A 7 10.62 9.81 -30.28
C GLU A 7 9.37 9.54 -31.10
N VAL A 8 8.26 10.11 -30.63
CA VAL A 8 6.97 9.97 -31.30
C VAL A 8 6.42 11.35 -31.64
N HIS A 9 5.76 11.44 -32.77
CA HIS A 9 5.00 12.63 -33.17
C HIS A 9 3.56 12.19 -33.43
N VAL A 10 2.70 12.44 -32.43
CA VAL A 10 1.29 12.08 -32.53
C VAL A 10 0.54 13.19 -33.28
N PRO A 11 0.05 12.95 -34.49
CA PRO A 11 -0.61 13.99 -35.31
C PRO A 11 -2.04 14.22 -34.77
N VAL A 12 -2.18 14.99 -33.71
CA VAL A 12 -3.48 15.32 -33.10
C VAL A 12 -3.86 16.76 -33.44
N GLN A 13 -4.96 16.90 -34.18
CA GLN A 13 -5.50 18.22 -34.47
C GLN A 13 -5.96 18.94 -33.18
N GLY A 14 -5.61 20.23 -33.06
CA GLY A 14 -6.00 21.07 -31.92
C GLY A 14 -5.14 20.85 -30.66
N ILE A 15 -4.00 20.16 -30.74
CA ILE A 15 -3.08 20.01 -29.61
C ILE A 15 -2.46 21.37 -29.22
N ASP A 16 -2.18 22.21 -30.19
CA ASP A 16 -1.61 23.55 -29.97
C ASP A 16 -2.62 24.53 -29.33
N GLU A 17 -3.92 24.24 -29.47
CA GLU A 17 -5.02 25.02 -28.88
C GLU A 17 -5.21 24.72 -27.38
N VAL A 18 -4.54 23.69 -26.84
CA VAL A 18 -4.65 23.34 -25.43
C VAL A 18 -3.92 24.37 -24.58
N GLU A 19 -4.70 25.19 -23.90
CA GLU A 19 -4.22 26.15 -22.90
C GLU A 19 -4.30 25.53 -21.51
N LEU A 20 -3.22 25.67 -20.72
CA LEU A 20 -3.21 25.17 -19.36
C LEU A 20 -3.79 26.21 -18.40
N PRO A 21 -4.66 25.81 -17.47
CA PRO A 21 -5.22 26.74 -16.49
C PRO A 21 -4.15 27.21 -15.48
N GLN A 22 -4.46 28.28 -14.77
CA GLN A 22 -3.68 28.70 -13.61
C GLN A 22 -3.88 27.70 -12.46
N MET A 23 -2.81 27.42 -11.75
CA MET A 23 -2.79 26.51 -10.59
C MET A 23 -2.63 27.30 -9.29
N VAL A 24 -3.20 26.80 -8.22
CA VAL A 24 -2.97 27.26 -6.85
C VAL A 24 -2.46 26.11 -6.00
N THR A 25 -1.64 26.39 -5.01
CA THR A 25 -1.29 25.38 -4.00
C THR A 25 -2.31 25.46 -2.88
N ILE A 26 -2.87 24.31 -2.53
CA ILE A 26 -3.76 24.17 -1.38
C ILE A 26 -3.15 23.24 -0.35
N ARG A 27 -3.53 23.47 0.90
CA ARG A 27 -3.26 22.57 2.02
C ARG A 27 -4.52 21.85 2.41
N GLN A 28 -4.51 20.52 2.31
CA GLN A 28 -5.58 19.64 2.77
C GLN A 28 -5.31 19.23 4.21
N ARG A 29 -6.31 19.33 5.08
CA ARG A 29 -6.22 18.92 6.47
C ARG A 29 -6.94 17.60 6.68
N TYR A 30 -6.31 16.72 7.45
CA TYR A 30 -6.84 15.44 7.86
C TYR A 30 -6.88 15.34 9.38
N ASP A 31 -7.53 14.32 9.91
CA ASP A 31 -7.48 14.03 11.33
C ASP A 31 -6.04 13.62 11.70
N ALA A 32 -5.40 14.44 12.52
CA ALA A 32 -4.03 14.27 12.98
C ALA A 32 -3.95 13.57 14.35
N SER A 33 -5.06 13.02 14.85
CA SER A 33 -5.06 12.26 16.10
C SER A 33 -4.07 11.11 16.04
N LYS A 34 -3.19 11.02 17.03
CA LYS A 34 -2.14 10.02 17.10
C LYS A 34 -1.88 9.55 18.53
N ILE A 35 -1.19 8.46 18.66
CA ILE A 35 -0.67 7.94 19.92
C ILE A 35 0.73 8.52 20.13
N ASP A 36 0.93 9.29 21.20
CA ASP A 36 2.23 9.87 21.53
C ASP A 36 3.15 8.86 22.23
N ASP A 37 2.59 7.97 23.07
CA ASP A 37 3.32 6.90 23.75
C ASP A 37 2.90 5.53 23.20
N VAL A 38 3.50 5.17 22.07
CA VAL A 38 3.22 3.91 21.35
C VAL A 38 3.55 2.68 22.20
N GLU A 39 4.68 2.71 22.90
CA GLU A 39 5.10 1.59 23.75
C GLU A 39 4.20 1.43 24.98
N GLY A 40 3.85 2.53 25.66
CA GLY A 40 2.96 2.50 26.82
C GLY A 40 1.57 1.98 26.47
N VAL A 41 0.97 2.48 25.39
CA VAL A 41 -0.34 2.01 24.92
C VAL A 41 -0.28 0.53 24.54
N LEU A 42 0.76 0.08 23.83
CA LEU A 42 0.90 -1.33 23.48
C LEU A 42 1.02 -2.21 24.73
N ARG A 43 1.81 -1.80 25.76
CA ARG A 43 1.92 -2.52 27.02
C ARG A 43 0.55 -2.64 27.73
N GLU A 44 -0.20 -1.55 27.80
CA GLU A 44 -1.56 -1.57 28.39
C GLU A 44 -2.48 -2.55 27.63
N GLN A 45 -2.43 -2.55 26.30
CA GLN A 45 -3.22 -3.46 25.47
C GLN A 45 -2.82 -4.94 25.73
N LEU A 46 -1.53 -5.24 25.84
CA LEU A 46 -1.04 -6.58 26.12
C LEU A 46 -1.40 -7.04 27.54
N GLU A 47 -1.29 -6.14 28.54
CA GLU A 47 -1.68 -6.43 29.91
C GLU A 47 -3.18 -6.70 30.10
N ALA A 48 -4.02 -6.14 29.22
CA ALA A 48 -5.46 -6.37 29.19
C ALA A 48 -5.86 -7.75 28.63
N LEU A 49 -4.95 -8.45 27.94
CA LEU A 49 -5.21 -9.80 27.46
C LEU A 49 -5.37 -10.79 28.65
N PRO A 50 -6.23 -11.80 28.52
CA PRO A 50 -6.41 -12.81 29.56
C PRO A 50 -5.29 -13.85 29.57
N ASP A 51 -5.21 -14.62 30.66
CA ASP A 51 -4.50 -15.90 30.74
C ASP A 51 -2.98 -15.86 30.49
N HIS A 52 -2.29 -14.79 30.95
CA HIS A 52 -0.83 -14.63 30.80
C HIS A 52 -0.05 -15.85 31.32
N GLY A 53 -0.50 -16.49 32.39
CA GLY A 53 0.14 -17.70 32.94
C GLY A 53 0.11 -18.90 31.98
N SER A 54 -0.71 -18.90 30.96
CA SER A 54 -0.78 -19.95 29.95
C SER A 54 0.44 -19.99 29.04
N TYR A 55 1.28 -18.95 29.04
CA TYR A 55 2.47 -18.83 28.20
C TYR A 55 3.77 -19.34 28.85
N GLU A 56 3.74 -19.71 30.14
CA GLU A 56 4.93 -20.21 30.86
C GLU A 56 5.57 -21.42 30.14
N GLY A 57 6.84 -21.31 29.85
CA GLY A 57 7.65 -22.36 29.19
C GLY A 57 7.36 -22.53 27.69
N LYS A 58 6.45 -21.75 27.10
CA LYS A 58 6.04 -21.88 25.69
C LYS A 58 6.96 -21.13 24.74
N ARG A 59 7.12 -21.69 23.56
CA ARG A 59 7.83 -21.07 22.43
C ARG A 59 6.81 -20.34 21.53
N ILE A 60 6.92 -19.01 21.39
CA ILE A 60 5.91 -18.18 20.75
C ILE A 60 6.50 -17.45 19.53
N ALA A 61 5.89 -17.64 18.35
CA ALA A 61 6.26 -16.93 17.12
C ALA A 61 5.58 -15.55 17.05
N ILE A 62 6.30 -14.51 16.64
CA ILE A 62 5.75 -13.17 16.38
C ILE A 62 5.88 -12.89 14.89
N THR A 63 4.76 -12.66 14.21
CA THR A 63 4.78 -12.34 12.77
C THR A 63 5.20 -10.91 12.50
N VAL A 64 6.08 -10.69 11.48
CA VAL A 64 6.45 -9.36 11.01
C VAL A 64 6.26 -9.28 9.50
N GLY A 65 5.47 -8.33 9.05
CA GLY A 65 5.10 -8.16 7.64
C GLY A 65 6.12 -7.37 6.81
N SER A 66 5.79 -7.17 5.52
CA SER A 66 6.64 -6.52 4.50
C SER A 66 6.43 -5.01 4.37
N ARG A 67 5.75 -4.37 5.30
CA ARG A 67 5.55 -2.91 5.28
C ARG A 67 6.11 -2.31 6.56
N GLY A 68 7.01 -1.33 6.37
CA GLY A 68 7.46 -0.51 7.47
C GLY A 68 6.30 0.29 8.06
N ILE A 69 6.28 0.39 9.37
CA ILE A 69 5.41 1.28 10.14
C ILE A 69 6.29 2.01 11.17
N PRO A 70 5.97 3.25 11.55
CA PRO A 70 6.68 3.92 12.62
C PRO A 70 6.74 3.05 13.88
N HIS A 71 7.84 3.08 14.59
CA HIS A 71 8.04 2.31 15.83
C HIS A 71 7.91 0.79 15.69
N LEU A 72 8.12 0.23 14.47
CA LEU A 72 8.01 -1.23 14.26
C LEU A 72 8.95 -2.04 15.15
N PRO A 73 10.26 -1.73 15.23
CA PRO A 73 11.17 -2.47 16.11
C PRO A 73 10.79 -2.38 17.58
N GLU A 74 10.37 -1.20 18.05
CA GLU A 74 9.94 -0.95 19.42
C GLU A 74 8.69 -1.76 19.76
N MET A 75 7.70 -1.80 18.86
CA MET A 75 6.48 -2.60 19.07
C MET A 75 6.79 -4.10 19.13
N VAL A 76 7.62 -4.60 18.19
CA VAL A 76 8.04 -6.01 18.19
C VAL A 76 8.80 -6.35 19.49
N ARG A 77 9.69 -5.47 19.92
CA ARG A 77 10.41 -5.61 21.22
C ARG A 77 9.45 -5.65 22.39
N VAL A 78 8.48 -4.73 22.48
CA VAL A 78 7.48 -4.66 23.57
C VAL A 78 6.65 -5.94 23.63
N ILE A 79 6.19 -6.47 22.48
CA ILE A 79 5.49 -7.76 22.41
C ILE A 79 6.38 -8.88 22.96
N GLY A 80 7.65 -8.92 22.56
CA GLY A 80 8.61 -9.90 23.03
C GLY A 80 8.91 -9.80 24.52
N GLU A 81 9.05 -8.58 25.05
CA GLU A 81 9.25 -8.35 26.50
C GLU A 81 8.04 -8.79 27.31
N ALA A 82 6.82 -8.51 26.86
CA ALA A 82 5.60 -8.98 27.51
C ALA A 82 5.55 -10.52 27.55
N LEU A 83 5.79 -11.20 26.43
CA LEU A 83 5.83 -12.67 26.37
C LEU A 83 6.91 -13.25 27.29
N LYS A 84 8.11 -12.66 27.35
CA LYS A 84 9.17 -13.09 28.29
C LYS A 84 8.76 -12.89 29.74
N SER A 85 8.07 -11.80 30.06
CA SER A 85 7.55 -11.56 31.40
C SER A 85 6.48 -12.57 31.83
N TRP A 86 5.77 -13.15 30.86
CA TRP A 86 4.81 -14.26 31.05
C TRP A 86 5.47 -15.65 31.04
N GLY A 87 6.81 -15.71 30.99
CA GLY A 87 7.58 -16.94 31.02
C GLY A 87 7.78 -17.63 29.67
N ALA A 88 7.39 -17.00 28.56
CA ALA A 88 7.55 -17.57 27.22
C ALA A 88 8.95 -17.32 26.64
N SER A 89 9.26 -18.06 25.57
CA SER A 89 10.44 -17.92 24.73
C SER A 89 10.02 -17.41 23.34
N PRO A 90 9.90 -16.09 23.11
CA PRO A 90 9.47 -15.53 21.85
C PRO A 90 10.57 -15.55 20.78
N PHE A 91 10.16 -15.64 19.52
CA PHE A 91 11.02 -15.47 18.35
C PHE A 91 10.26 -14.78 17.20
N ILE A 92 10.98 -14.11 16.29
CA ILE A 92 10.43 -13.40 15.17
C ILE A 92 10.36 -14.30 13.94
N VAL A 93 9.24 -14.24 13.21
CA VAL A 93 9.05 -14.90 11.92
C VAL A 93 8.68 -13.87 10.86
N PRO A 94 9.49 -13.70 9.80
CA PRO A 94 9.07 -12.90 8.65
C PRO A 94 7.83 -13.51 7.99
N ALA A 95 6.74 -12.75 7.93
CA ALA A 95 5.43 -13.22 7.47
C ALA A 95 4.90 -12.29 6.38
N MET A 96 5.42 -12.46 5.16
CA MET A 96 5.22 -11.51 4.07
C MET A 96 4.95 -12.17 2.70
N GLY A 97 4.53 -13.43 2.71
CA GLY A 97 4.19 -14.14 1.49
C GLY A 97 5.39 -14.28 0.54
N SER A 98 5.26 -13.73 -0.68
CA SER A 98 6.30 -13.77 -1.72
C SER A 98 7.27 -12.58 -1.72
N HIS A 99 7.16 -11.64 -0.78
CA HIS A 99 8.08 -10.51 -0.70
C HIS A 99 9.52 -10.96 -0.32
N GLY A 100 10.47 -10.05 -0.39
CA GLY A 100 11.89 -10.36 -0.12
C GLY A 100 12.46 -11.34 -1.16
N GLY A 101 12.07 -11.23 -2.43
CA GLY A 101 12.50 -12.12 -3.49
C GLY A 101 12.08 -13.58 -3.30
N ALA A 102 11.11 -13.84 -2.42
CA ALA A 102 10.64 -15.18 -2.04
C ALA A 102 11.78 -16.09 -1.49
N THR A 103 12.76 -15.50 -0.80
CA THR A 103 13.87 -16.20 -0.13
C THR A 103 13.89 -15.90 1.36
N ALA A 104 14.43 -16.80 2.16
CA ALA A 104 14.54 -16.63 3.61
C ALA A 104 15.45 -15.43 3.95
N GLU A 105 16.56 -15.32 3.26
CA GLU A 105 17.54 -14.24 3.42
C GLU A 105 16.94 -12.88 3.03
N GLY A 106 16.28 -12.78 1.87
CA GLY A 106 15.65 -11.54 1.43
C GLY A 106 14.49 -11.10 2.31
N GLN A 107 13.78 -12.03 2.99
CA GLN A 107 12.77 -11.68 3.99
C GLN A 107 13.40 -11.12 5.27
N VAL A 108 14.55 -11.65 5.69
CA VAL A 108 15.32 -11.11 6.83
C VAL A 108 15.85 -9.72 6.48
N GLU A 109 16.54 -9.56 5.36
CA GLU A 109 17.05 -8.26 4.89
C GLU A 109 15.96 -7.18 4.86
N MET A 110 14.74 -7.56 4.46
CA MET A 110 13.63 -6.62 4.41
C MET A 110 13.19 -6.14 5.80
N ILE A 111 13.04 -7.03 6.79
CA ILE A 111 12.66 -6.60 8.14
C ILE A 111 13.81 -5.88 8.87
N GLU A 112 15.06 -6.27 8.62
CA GLU A 112 16.25 -5.57 9.12
C GLU A 112 16.34 -4.16 8.53
N GLY A 113 15.95 -3.97 7.26
CA GLY A 113 15.82 -2.67 6.63
C GLY A 113 14.80 -1.75 7.32
N TYR A 114 13.86 -2.30 8.07
CA TYR A 114 12.93 -1.56 8.94
C TYR A 114 13.41 -1.44 10.39
N GLY A 115 14.62 -1.91 10.69
CA GLY A 115 15.21 -1.88 12.03
C GLY A 115 14.84 -3.07 12.92
N VAL A 116 14.08 -4.06 12.42
CA VAL A 116 13.76 -5.28 13.17
C VAL A 116 14.92 -6.24 13.06
N THR A 117 15.84 -6.15 14.03
CA THR A 117 17.02 -7.02 14.18
C THR A 117 16.95 -7.81 15.46
N GLU A 118 17.72 -8.91 15.57
CA GLU A 118 17.81 -9.69 16.81
C GLU A 118 18.29 -8.84 18.00
N GLU A 119 19.23 -7.91 17.75
CA GLU A 119 19.76 -6.99 18.76
C GLU A 119 18.70 -5.99 19.22
N ALA A 120 18.02 -5.30 18.27
CA ALA A 120 17.03 -4.27 18.57
C ALA A 120 15.79 -4.84 19.30
N CYS A 121 15.36 -6.05 18.90
CA CYS A 121 14.18 -6.69 19.45
C CYS A 121 14.50 -7.64 20.64
N GLY A 122 15.76 -7.99 20.83
CA GLY A 122 16.20 -8.90 21.89
C GLY A 122 15.68 -10.33 21.74
N MET A 123 15.39 -10.78 20.52
CA MET A 123 14.81 -12.08 20.19
C MET A 123 15.43 -12.63 18.89
N PRO A 124 15.55 -13.97 18.74
CA PRO A 124 16.03 -14.54 17.51
C PRO A 124 15.04 -14.35 16.36
N ILE A 125 15.57 -14.18 15.14
CA ILE A 125 14.82 -14.21 13.90
C ILE A 125 14.93 -15.62 13.30
N VAL A 126 13.79 -16.28 13.13
CA VAL A 126 13.71 -17.60 12.50
C VAL A 126 13.06 -17.45 11.14
N SER A 127 13.86 -17.52 10.09
CA SER A 127 13.39 -17.39 8.70
C SER A 127 13.67 -18.66 7.91
N SER A 128 12.62 -19.15 7.28
CA SER A 128 12.66 -20.29 6.34
C SER A 128 11.55 -20.08 5.31
N MET A 129 11.67 -20.74 4.17
CA MET A 129 10.58 -20.86 3.19
C MET A 129 9.80 -22.16 3.33
N ASP A 130 10.15 -22.99 4.32
CA ASP A 130 9.46 -24.24 4.62
C ASP A 130 8.07 -23.96 5.18
N VAL A 131 7.08 -24.65 4.67
CA VAL A 131 5.69 -24.55 5.08
C VAL A 131 5.06 -25.91 5.32
N VAL A 132 4.06 -25.95 6.19
CA VAL A 132 3.18 -27.11 6.40
C VAL A 132 1.77 -26.77 5.96
N SER A 133 1.08 -27.74 5.37
CA SER A 133 -0.35 -27.62 5.11
C SER A 133 -1.12 -27.92 6.38
N PHE A 134 -2.04 -27.03 6.74
CA PHE A 134 -2.87 -27.20 7.95
C PHE A 134 -4.34 -27.50 7.64
N ASP A 135 -4.81 -27.19 6.44
CA ASP A 135 -6.17 -27.47 5.96
C ASP A 135 -6.23 -27.31 4.43
N ASP A 136 -7.44 -27.36 3.88
CA ASP A 136 -7.79 -27.18 2.48
C ASP A 136 -8.92 -26.17 2.34
N LEU A 137 -8.87 -25.34 1.31
CA LEU A 137 -9.93 -24.41 0.94
C LEU A 137 -10.28 -24.59 -0.54
N ASP A 138 -11.47 -25.11 -0.82
CA ASP A 138 -11.99 -25.36 -2.18
C ASP A 138 -11.05 -26.19 -3.08
N GLY A 139 -10.35 -27.17 -2.50
CA GLY A 139 -9.42 -28.05 -3.19
C GLY A 139 -7.96 -27.58 -3.22
N GLU A 140 -7.69 -26.41 -2.64
CA GLU A 140 -6.33 -25.86 -2.55
C GLU A 140 -5.80 -25.90 -1.12
N PRO A 141 -4.60 -26.44 -0.88
CA PRO A 141 -4.03 -26.53 0.45
C PRO A 141 -3.73 -25.14 1.02
N LEU A 142 -4.11 -24.91 2.29
CA LEU A 142 -3.71 -23.78 3.09
C LEU A 142 -2.39 -24.06 3.81
N TRP A 143 -1.50 -23.05 3.83
CA TRP A 143 -0.12 -23.21 4.29
C TRP A 143 0.20 -22.26 5.44
N CYS A 144 1.05 -22.74 6.36
CA CYS A 144 1.64 -21.94 7.43
C CYS A 144 3.16 -22.15 7.44
N ASP A 145 3.91 -21.08 7.80
CA ASP A 145 5.34 -21.20 8.10
C ASP A 145 5.57 -22.35 9.09
N LYS A 146 6.52 -23.21 8.78
CA LYS A 146 6.76 -24.44 9.57
C LYS A 146 7.19 -24.13 10.99
N ALA A 147 8.10 -23.16 11.18
CA ALA A 147 8.60 -22.82 12.52
C ALA A 147 7.52 -22.20 13.40
N ALA A 148 6.62 -21.41 12.79
CA ALA A 148 5.46 -20.85 13.48
C ALA A 148 4.41 -21.90 13.80
N PHE A 149 4.10 -22.81 12.86
CA PHE A 149 3.14 -23.88 13.07
C PHE A 149 3.58 -24.88 14.15
N GLU A 150 4.88 -25.20 14.21
CA GLU A 150 5.48 -26.10 15.22
C GLU A 150 5.77 -25.40 16.56
N SER A 151 5.42 -24.11 16.71
CA SER A 151 5.51 -23.38 17.98
C SER A 151 4.27 -23.63 18.85
N ASP A 152 4.33 -23.20 20.12
CA ASP A 152 3.20 -23.33 21.05
C ASP A 152 2.19 -22.20 20.92
N GLY A 153 2.51 -21.16 20.12
CA GLY A 153 1.62 -20.04 19.86
C GLY A 153 2.17 -19.07 18.82
N ILE A 154 1.26 -18.40 18.11
CA ILE A 154 1.57 -17.43 17.07
C ILE A 154 0.90 -16.10 17.42
N VAL A 155 1.70 -15.04 17.56
CA VAL A 155 1.20 -13.68 17.63
C VAL A 155 1.03 -13.15 16.21
N ILE A 156 -0.19 -12.77 15.85
CA ILE A 156 -0.52 -12.16 14.58
C ILE A 156 -0.39 -10.65 14.71
N PHE A 157 0.75 -10.10 14.31
CA PHE A 157 1.02 -8.66 14.37
C PHE A 157 1.03 -8.07 12.96
N ASN A 158 0.18 -7.06 12.71
CA ASN A 158 0.13 -6.42 11.40
C ASN A 158 -0.49 -5.02 11.43
N LYS A 159 -0.10 -4.18 10.44
CA LYS A 159 -0.83 -2.96 10.07
C LYS A 159 -2.13 -3.32 9.37
N VAL A 160 -3.22 -2.70 9.81
CA VAL A 160 -4.53 -2.82 9.15
C VAL A 160 -4.75 -1.60 8.24
N LYS A 161 -5.06 -1.85 6.97
CA LYS A 161 -5.30 -0.81 5.97
C LYS A 161 -6.13 -1.33 4.78
N PRO A 162 -6.75 -0.44 3.98
CA PRO A 162 -7.36 -0.84 2.72
C PRO A 162 -6.36 -1.51 1.77
N HIS A 163 -6.84 -2.50 1.00
CA HIS A 163 -6.05 -3.13 -0.06
C HIS A 163 -6.15 -2.32 -1.37
N THR A 164 -5.21 -2.52 -2.26
CA THR A 164 -5.14 -1.83 -3.56
C THR A 164 -5.92 -2.56 -4.66
N ASP A 165 -6.17 -3.86 -4.49
CA ASP A 165 -6.64 -4.71 -5.58
C ASP A 165 -7.95 -5.46 -5.29
N PHE A 166 -8.46 -5.41 -4.08
CA PHE A 166 -9.77 -5.95 -3.73
C PHE A 166 -10.40 -5.21 -2.55
N ARG A 167 -11.71 -5.33 -2.43
CA ARG A 167 -12.52 -4.80 -1.35
C ARG A 167 -13.17 -5.94 -0.58
N GLY A 168 -13.39 -5.73 0.71
CA GLY A 168 -14.09 -6.68 1.56
C GLY A 168 -14.14 -6.26 3.01
N PRO A 169 -14.74 -7.09 3.87
CA PRO A 169 -14.76 -6.87 5.31
C PRO A 169 -13.37 -7.04 5.94
N HIS A 170 -12.46 -7.74 5.24
CA HIS A 170 -11.07 -8.00 5.61
C HIS A 170 -10.20 -7.76 4.39
N GLU A 171 -9.29 -6.81 4.46
CA GLU A 171 -8.41 -6.45 3.35
C GLU A 171 -6.94 -6.69 3.74
N SER A 172 -6.14 -5.63 4.00
CA SER A 172 -4.80 -5.80 4.57
C SER A 172 -4.87 -5.66 6.08
N GLY A 173 -4.57 -6.71 6.83
CA GLY A 173 -4.69 -6.73 8.28
C GLY A 173 -4.34 -8.08 8.87
N LEU A 174 -4.95 -8.42 10.00
CA LEU A 174 -4.71 -9.65 10.74
C LEU A 174 -5.19 -10.87 9.93
N ALA A 175 -6.37 -10.78 9.30
CA ALA A 175 -6.92 -11.85 8.47
C ALA A 175 -5.99 -12.17 7.29
N LYS A 176 -5.50 -11.15 6.58
CA LYS A 176 -4.55 -11.36 5.46
C LYS A 176 -3.19 -11.88 5.92
N MET A 177 -2.76 -11.49 7.12
CA MET A 177 -1.53 -12.03 7.72
C MET A 177 -1.64 -13.53 7.90
N MET A 178 -2.77 -14.03 8.41
CA MET A 178 -3.05 -15.46 8.59
C MET A 178 -3.21 -16.20 7.25
N ALA A 179 -3.94 -15.61 6.31
CA ALA A 179 -4.25 -16.27 5.03
C ALA A 179 -3.05 -16.31 4.06
N ILE A 180 -2.24 -15.23 4.01
CA ILE A 180 -1.22 -15.02 2.98
C ILE A 180 0.15 -14.73 3.56
N GLY A 181 0.25 -13.84 4.56
CA GLY A 181 1.53 -13.36 5.07
C GLY A 181 2.41 -14.49 5.60
N ILE A 182 1.89 -15.27 6.53
CA ILE A 182 2.61 -16.38 7.18
C ILE A 182 2.70 -17.64 6.29
N ALA A 183 1.91 -17.69 5.23
CA ALA A 183 1.89 -18.83 4.30
C ALA A 183 3.10 -18.88 3.35
N LYS A 184 4.03 -17.93 3.47
CA LYS A 184 5.23 -17.78 2.63
C LYS A 184 4.88 -17.69 1.15
N HIS A 185 5.88 -17.87 0.28
CA HIS A 185 5.67 -17.83 -1.18
C HIS A 185 4.68 -18.88 -1.66
N LYS A 186 4.78 -20.10 -1.12
CA LYS A 186 3.95 -21.24 -1.57
C LYS A 186 2.47 -21.00 -1.33
N GLY A 187 2.09 -20.59 -0.13
CA GLY A 187 0.68 -20.31 0.19
C GLY A 187 0.17 -19.02 -0.45
N ALA A 188 1.02 -17.99 -0.57
CA ALA A 188 0.67 -16.78 -1.31
C ALA A 188 0.36 -17.12 -2.78
N ALA A 189 1.18 -17.92 -3.46
CA ALA A 189 0.95 -18.34 -4.83
C ALA A 189 -0.33 -19.18 -4.99
N SER A 190 -0.60 -20.09 -4.05
CA SER A 190 -1.83 -20.89 -4.01
C SER A 190 -3.07 -20.01 -3.97
N LEU A 191 -3.17 -19.05 -3.01
CA LEU A 191 -4.32 -18.16 -2.92
C LEU A 191 -4.42 -17.18 -4.10
N HIS A 192 -3.31 -16.65 -4.59
CA HIS A 192 -3.31 -15.77 -5.78
C HIS A 192 -3.80 -16.47 -7.04
N SER A 193 -3.68 -17.81 -7.14
CA SER A 193 -4.17 -18.59 -8.30
C SER A 193 -5.69 -18.48 -8.52
N PHE A 194 -6.46 -18.17 -7.47
CA PHE A 194 -7.90 -17.91 -7.57
C PHE A 194 -8.24 -16.53 -8.14
N GLY A 195 -7.27 -15.60 -8.18
CA GLY A 195 -7.44 -14.21 -8.64
C GLY A 195 -8.05 -13.28 -7.58
N PHE A 196 -7.73 -12.00 -7.65
CA PHE A 196 -8.13 -11.00 -6.65
C PHE A 196 -9.65 -10.86 -6.48
N HIS A 197 -10.45 -11.18 -7.49
CA HIS A 197 -11.91 -11.11 -7.42
C HIS A 197 -12.54 -12.07 -6.39
N THR A 198 -11.80 -13.11 -5.97
CA THR A 198 -12.25 -14.06 -4.96
C THR A 198 -11.81 -13.67 -3.54
N PHE A 199 -10.85 -12.75 -3.39
CA PHE A 199 -10.22 -12.45 -2.10
C PHE A 199 -11.18 -11.91 -1.05
N THR A 200 -12.26 -11.25 -1.45
CA THR A 200 -13.32 -10.81 -0.55
C THR A 200 -13.91 -11.98 0.26
N ASP A 201 -13.99 -13.17 -0.33
CA ASP A 201 -14.49 -14.41 0.27
C ASP A 201 -13.34 -15.28 0.82
N MET A 202 -12.29 -15.48 0.03
CA MET A 202 -11.23 -16.44 0.33
C MET A 202 -10.37 -16.03 1.54
N VAL A 203 -10.06 -14.75 1.69
CA VAL A 203 -9.22 -14.26 2.80
C VAL A 203 -9.86 -14.51 4.16
N PRO A 204 -11.13 -14.10 4.41
CA PRO A 204 -11.74 -14.40 5.70
C PRO A 204 -11.92 -15.89 5.96
N ARG A 205 -12.31 -16.70 4.98
CA ARG A 205 -12.47 -18.16 5.14
C ARG A 205 -11.13 -18.83 5.48
N ALA A 206 -10.06 -18.46 4.80
CA ALA A 206 -8.72 -18.98 5.11
C ALA A 206 -8.25 -18.56 6.50
N ALA A 207 -8.52 -17.31 6.92
CA ALA A 207 -8.18 -16.82 8.25
C ALA A 207 -8.98 -17.54 9.36
N GLU A 208 -10.26 -17.79 9.16
CA GLU A 208 -11.10 -18.56 10.09
C GLU A 208 -10.60 -20.01 10.26
N LEU A 209 -10.21 -20.67 9.15
CA LEU A 209 -9.59 -22.00 9.22
C LEU A 209 -8.23 -21.96 9.94
N PHE A 210 -7.43 -20.90 9.71
CA PHE A 210 -6.18 -20.70 10.42
C PHE A 210 -6.38 -20.59 11.94
N LEU A 211 -7.37 -19.80 12.38
CA LEU A 211 -7.74 -19.66 13.80
C LEU A 211 -8.19 -20.98 14.44
N GLN A 212 -8.80 -21.88 13.67
CA GLN A 212 -9.28 -23.16 14.15
C GLN A 212 -8.17 -24.24 14.22
N LYS A 213 -7.15 -24.14 13.36
CA LYS A 213 -6.18 -25.24 13.12
C LYS A 213 -4.76 -24.91 13.56
N CYS A 214 -4.40 -23.64 13.62
CA CYS A 214 -3.06 -23.18 14.01
C CYS A 214 -3.05 -22.66 15.45
N PRO A 215 -1.91 -22.72 16.14
CA PRO A 215 -1.82 -22.32 17.55
C PRO A 215 -1.75 -20.80 17.71
N VAL A 216 -2.83 -20.07 17.43
CA VAL A 216 -2.86 -18.60 17.54
C VAL A 216 -2.91 -18.19 19.01
N ALA A 217 -1.95 -17.37 19.44
CA ALA A 217 -1.87 -16.85 20.80
C ALA A 217 -2.77 -15.62 21.00
N PHE A 218 -2.52 -14.57 20.23
CA PHE A 218 -3.30 -13.33 20.21
C PHE A 218 -2.98 -12.52 18.94
N GLY A 219 -3.76 -11.47 18.68
CA GLY A 219 -3.52 -10.51 17.60
C GLY A 219 -3.12 -9.14 18.11
N VAL A 220 -2.34 -8.39 17.32
CA VAL A 220 -2.06 -6.97 17.51
C VAL A 220 -2.24 -6.26 16.18
N GLY A 221 -3.30 -5.46 16.07
CA GLY A 221 -3.59 -4.63 14.90
C GLY A 221 -3.16 -3.18 15.13
N VAL A 222 -2.58 -2.56 14.09
CA VAL A 222 -2.12 -1.17 14.13
C VAL A 222 -2.73 -0.39 12.98
N VAL A 223 -3.23 0.82 13.26
CA VAL A 223 -3.76 1.75 12.25
C VAL A 223 -2.94 3.03 12.26
N GLN A 224 -2.64 3.55 11.07
CA GLN A 224 -2.02 4.86 10.87
C GLN A 224 -3.06 5.88 10.38
N ASN A 225 -2.83 7.14 10.71
CA ASN A 225 -3.60 8.27 10.17
C ASN A 225 -3.04 8.74 8.81
N ALA A 226 -3.61 9.82 8.26
CA ALA A 226 -3.23 10.40 6.98
C ALA A 226 -1.82 11.03 6.95
N TYR A 227 -1.16 11.13 8.09
CA TYR A 227 0.21 11.64 8.26
C TYR A 227 1.21 10.54 8.58
N ASP A 228 0.81 9.28 8.38
CA ASP A 228 1.58 8.08 8.71
C ASP A 228 1.90 7.89 10.21
N ASP A 229 1.34 8.70 11.11
CA ASP A 229 1.44 8.50 12.55
C ASP A 229 0.53 7.33 13.00
N ILE A 230 0.95 6.59 14.02
CA ILE A 230 0.11 5.55 14.64
C ILE A 230 -1.03 6.21 15.41
N CYS A 231 -2.28 5.90 15.03
CA CYS A 231 -3.47 6.44 15.68
C CYS A 231 -4.28 5.39 16.46
N CYS A 232 -4.04 4.11 16.24
CA CYS A 232 -4.67 3.03 17.01
C CYS A 232 -3.74 1.82 17.10
N ILE A 233 -3.69 1.23 18.29
CA ILE A 233 -3.09 -0.08 18.56
C ILE A 233 -4.12 -0.87 19.36
N GLU A 234 -4.39 -2.10 18.94
CA GLU A 234 -5.30 -2.98 19.65
C GLU A 234 -4.79 -4.40 19.70
N ALA A 235 -4.69 -4.96 20.90
CA ALA A 235 -4.47 -6.37 21.12
C ALA A 235 -5.80 -7.10 21.30
N CYS A 236 -5.94 -8.30 20.74
CA CYS A 236 -7.17 -9.09 20.80
C CYS A 236 -6.90 -10.57 20.95
N THR A 237 -7.84 -11.26 21.60
CA THR A 237 -7.85 -12.73 21.66
C THR A 237 -8.16 -13.34 20.27
N PRO A 238 -7.84 -14.62 20.03
CA PRO A 238 -8.18 -15.30 18.79
C PRO A 238 -9.67 -15.19 18.41
N ASP A 239 -10.56 -15.34 19.38
CA ASP A 239 -12.02 -15.28 19.17
C ASP A 239 -12.51 -13.89 18.72
N ALA A 240 -11.83 -12.81 19.13
CA ALA A 240 -12.17 -11.45 18.77
C ALA A 240 -11.45 -10.97 17.47
N MET A 241 -10.48 -11.74 16.96
CA MET A 241 -9.53 -11.26 15.94
C MET A 241 -10.18 -10.82 14.65
N MET A 242 -11.14 -11.58 14.13
CA MET A 242 -11.82 -11.23 12.88
C MET A 242 -12.65 -9.95 13.02
N GLU A 243 -13.37 -9.79 14.14
CA GLU A 243 -14.15 -8.55 14.39
C GLU A 243 -13.21 -7.35 14.62
N THR A 244 -12.12 -7.53 15.35
CA THR A 244 -11.10 -6.49 15.54
C THR A 244 -10.49 -6.05 14.21
N ASP A 245 -10.09 -7.00 13.36
CA ASP A 245 -9.54 -6.71 12.02
C ASP A 245 -10.54 -5.90 11.17
N ARG A 246 -11.80 -6.32 11.13
CA ARG A 246 -12.86 -5.63 10.41
C ARG A 246 -13.06 -4.18 10.89
N ARG A 247 -13.15 -3.98 12.20
CA ARG A 247 -13.36 -2.66 12.81
C ARG A 247 -12.14 -1.74 12.62
N LEU A 248 -10.94 -2.27 12.75
CA LEU A 248 -9.71 -1.53 12.49
C LEU A 248 -9.58 -1.16 11.01
N LEU A 249 -10.06 -2.01 10.08
CA LEU A 249 -10.10 -1.69 8.66
C LEU A 249 -11.04 -0.50 8.36
N GLU A 250 -12.23 -0.45 8.95
CA GLU A 250 -13.12 0.69 8.79
C GLU A 250 -12.47 1.98 9.32
N MET A 251 -11.84 1.92 10.50
CA MET A 251 -11.07 3.04 11.02
C MET A 251 -9.95 3.46 10.06
N ALA A 252 -9.22 2.52 9.49
CA ALA A 252 -8.14 2.81 8.55
C ALA A 252 -8.66 3.47 7.26
N LYS A 253 -9.84 3.08 6.76
CA LYS A 253 -10.52 3.73 5.61
C LYS A 253 -10.91 5.17 5.91
N ASP A 254 -11.37 5.44 7.12
CA ASP A 254 -11.74 6.80 7.57
C ASP A 254 -10.51 7.70 7.78
N ARG A 255 -9.38 7.12 8.18
CA ARG A 255 -8.12 7.84 8.48
C ARG A 255 -7.21 8.00 7.26
N LEU A 256 -7.51 7.33 6.14
CA LEU A 256 -6.69 7.42 4.93
C LEU A 256 -6.73 8.84 4.35
N ALA A 257 -5.56 9.34 3.93
CA ALA A 257 -5.50 10.58 3.16
C ALA A 257 -6.27 10.42 1.83
N LYS A 258 -7.19 11.34 1.56
CA LYS A 258 -7.99 11.39 0.32
C LYS A 258 -8.05 12.82 -0.18
N PHE A 259 -8.30 13.00 -1.47
CA PHE A 259 -8.59 14.31 -2.01
C PHE A 259 -9.87 14.89 -1.39
N LYS A 260 -9.93 16.22 -1.26
CA LYS A 260 -11.10 16.95 -0.76
C LYS A 260 -12.07 17.35 -1.89
N PHE A 261 -11.97 16.68 -3.03
CA PHE A 261 -12.86 16.79 -4.19
C PHE A 261 -13.16 15.38 -4.74
N ASP A 262 -14.29 15.24 -5.46
CA ASP A 262 -14.78 13.94 -5.92
C ASP A 262 -14.43 13.65 -7.37
N SER A 263 -13.98 14.66 -8.15
CA SER A 263 -13.64 14.47 -9.56
C SER A 263 -12.62 15.46 -10.06
N CYS A 264 -11.83 15.06 -11.07
CA CYS A 264 -10.97 15.95 -11.84
C CYS A 264 -10.89 15.51 -13.31
N ASP A 265 -10.57 16.46 -14.19
CA ASP A 265 -10.37 16.16 -15.63
C ASP A 265 -9.00 15.54 -15.86
N LEU A 266 -7.99 15.98 -15.10
CA LEU A 266 -6.62 15.46 -15.17
C LEU A 266 -6.00 15.37 -13.76
N LEU A 267 -5.47 14.19 -13.44
CA LEU A 267 -4.59 13.97 -12.30
C LEU A 267 -3.14 13.83 -12.81
N ILE A 268 -2.27 14.75 -12.41
CA ILE A 268 -0.83 14.70 -12.67
C ILE A 268 -0.16 14.08 -11.45
N VAL A 269 0.47 12.92 -11.64
CA VAL A 269 1.26 12.22 -10.63
C VAL A 269 2.72 12.30 -11.03
N GLU A 270 3.53 13.05 -10.27
CA GLU A 270 4.92 13.27 -10.63
C GLU A 270 5.75 11.98 -10.52
N GLN A 271 5.45 11.15 -9.52
CA GLN A 271 6.18 9.90 -9.30
C GLN A 271 5.25 8.80 -8.80
N ILE A 272 5.43 7.60 -9.35
CA ILE A 272 4.92 6.36 -8.77
C ILE A 272 6.08 5.54 -8.22
N GLY A 273 5.81 4.67 -7.23
CA GLY A 273 6.86 3.86 -6.61
C GLY A 273 6.34 2.65 -5.85
N LYS A 274 7.11 1.56 -5.89
CA LYS A 274 6.81 0.34 -5.11
C LYS A 274 6.89 0.56 -3.60
N ASN A 275 7.60 1.59 -3.16
CA ASN A 275 7.63 2.07 -1.79
C ASN A 275 6.30 2.71 -1.35
N PHE A 276 5.48 3.22 -2.27
CA PHE A 276 4.16 3.78 -1.96
C PHE A 276 3.09 2.69 -1.90
N SER A 277 3.01 1.86 -2.93
CA SER A 277 2.06 0.75 -2.98
C SER A 277 2.52 -0.36 -3.94
N GLY A 278 1.84 -1.50 -3.88
CA GLY A 278 2.07 -2.60 -4.82
C GLY A 278 1.84 -2.22 -6.29
N ASN A 279 0.96 -1.25 -6.54
CA ASN A 279 0.61 -0.72 -7.87
C ASN A 279 1.40 0.56 -8.23
N GLY A 280 2.42 0.90 -7.47
CA GLY A 280 3.24 2.10 -7.70
C GLY A 280 2.58 3.41 -7.26
N HIS A 281 1.27 3.54 -7.35
CA HIS A 281 0.42 4.56 -6.73
C HIS A 281 -0.67 3.87 -5.91
N ASP A 282 -1.29 4.57 -4.97
CA ASP A 282 -2.40 3.98 -4.20
C ASP A 282 -3.74 4.20 -4.91
N PRO A 283 -4.40 3.14 -5.40
CA PRO A 283 -5.74 3.23 -5.99
C PRO A 283 -6.80 3.78 -5.04
N ASN A 284 -6.61 3.63 -3.71
CA ASN A 284 -7.48 4.24 -2.71
C ASN A 284 -7.43 5.78 -2.70
N VAL A 285 -6.45 6.37 -3.37
CA VAL A 285 -6.29 7.80 -3.57
C VAL A 285 -6.70 8.21 -4.97
N THR A 286 -6.17 7.50 -5.98
CA THR A 286 -6.31 7.90 -7.39
C THR A 286 -7.63 7.50 -8.03
N GLY A 287 -8.38 6.56 -7.44
CA GLY A 287 -9.55 5.95 -8.09
C GLY A 287 -9.22 5.11 -9.32
N ARG A 288 -7.93 4.83 -9.55
CA ARG A 288 -7.46 4.06 -10.71
C ARG A 288 -6.89 2.73 -10.27
N SER A 289 -7.66 1.65 -10.45
CA SER A 289 -7.28 0.28 -10.08
C SER A 289 -7.34 -0.65 -11.28
N ILE A 290 -6.30 -1.47 -11.43
CA ILE A 290 -6.25 -2.48 -12.50
C ILE A 290 -7.35 -3.55 -12.33
N THR A 291 -7.79 -3.76 -11.10
CA THR A 291 -8.84 -4.73 -10.74
C THR A 291 -10.22 -4.08 -10.63
N HIS A 292 -10.33 -2.78 -10.91
CA HIS A 292 -11.57 -1.99 -10.78
C HIS A 292 -12.13 -1.93 -9.34
N SER A 293 -11.34 -2.28 -8.35
CA SER A 293 -11.78 -2.31 -6.94
C SER A 293 -11.89 -0.93 -6.28
N CYS A 294 -11.38 0.11 -6.92
CA CYS A 294 -11.31 1.48 -6.38
C CYS A 294 -11.89 2.54 -7.33
N ASP A 295 -12.63 2.13 -8.36
CA ASP A 295 -13.16 3.05 -9.38
C ASP A 295 -14.16 4.08 -8.83
N ASP A 296 -14.69 3.84 -7.63
CA ASP A 296 -15.63 4.71 -6.91
C ASP A 296 -14.94 5.73 -5.97
N VAL A 297 -13.61 5.68 -5.84
CA VAL A 297 -12.88 6.54 -4.89
C VAL A 297 -12.74 7.97 -5.38
N LEU A 298 -12.44 8.15 -6.67
CA LEU A 298 -12.25 9.46 -7.32
C LEU A 298 -12.57 9.32 -8.81
N ASP A 299 -13.43 10.18 -9.34
CA ASP A 299 -13.70 10.24 -10.79
C ASP A 299 -12.59 11.01 -11.51
N VAL A 300 -11.55 10.31 -11.96
CA VAL A 300 -10.43 10.86 -12.74
C VAL A 300 -10.63 10.55 -14.21
N LYS A 301 -10.90 11.59 -15.04
CA LYS A 301 -11.06 11.36 -16.49
C LYS A 301 -9.76 10.91 -17.14
N LYS A 302 -8.63 11.56 -16.79
CA LYS A 302 -7.30 11.26 -17.29
C LYS A 302 -6.27 11.31 -16.19
N MET A 303 -5.28 10.41 -16.24
CA MET A 303 -4.12 10.39 -15.35
C MET A 303 -2.84 10.38 -16.17
N VAL A 304 -1.89 11.23 -15.82
CA VAL A 304 -0.53 11.23 -16.35
C VAL A 304 0.47 10.91 -15.25
N VAL A 305 1.43 10.04 -15.55
CA VAL A 305 2.54 9.69 -14.65
C VAL A 305 3.85 10.14 -15.28
N LEU A 306 4.64 10.92 -14.52
CA LEU A 306 5.82 11.61 -15.02
C LEU A 306 7.16 11.03 -14.52
N GLY A 307 7.17 10.08 -13.59
CA GLY A 307 8.40 9.52 -13.05
C GLY A 307 8.21 8.25 -12.23
N LEU A 308 9.35 7.58 -11.96
CA LEU A 308 9.48 6.48 -11.00
C LEU A 308 10.35 6.91 -9.84
N THR A 309 10.09 6.38 -8.64
CA THR A 309 10.99 6.58 -7.50
C THR A 309 12.22 5.69 -7.62
N PRO A 310 13.40 6.13 -7.12
CA PRO A 310 14.60 5.29 -7.06
C PRO A 310 14.37 3.99 -6.28
N GLU A 311 13.56 4.04 -5.21
CA GLU A 311 13.20 2.90 -4.36
C GLU A 311 12.35 1.85 -5.08
N SER A 312 11.81 2.16 -6.24
CA SER A 312 11.13 1.18 -7.11
C SER A 312 12.10 0.24 -7.80
N HIS A 313 13.41 0.55 -7.79
CA HIS A 313 14.41 -0.21 -8.54
C HIS A 313 13.97 -0.46 -9.98
N HIS A 314 13.46 0.60 -10.64
CA HIS A 314 12.95 0.60 -12.03
C HIS A 314 11.72 -0.31 -12.28
N ASN A 315 11.03 -0.77 -11.22
CA ASN A 315 9.79 -1.54 -11.34
C ASN A 315 8.59 -0.60 -11.51
N ALA A 316 7.96 -0.63 -12.67
CA ALA A 316 6.83 0.22 -13.05
C ALA A 316 5.48 -0.53 -13.07
N ALA A 317 5.34 -1.66 -12.36
CA ALA A 317 4.04 -2.34 -12.28
C ALA A 317 2.98 -1.41 -11.72
N GLY A 318 1.87 -1.23 -12.47
CA GLY A 318 0.79 -0.28 -12.19
C GLY A 318 0.84 1.00 -13.06
N LEU A 319 1.93 1.28 -13.79
CA LEU A 319 1.99 2.38 -14.76
C LEU A 319 0.84 2.31 -15.80
N ALA A 320 0.36 1.12 -16.10
CA ALA A 320 -0.77 0.88 -17.01
C ALA A 320 -2.07 1.60 -16.63
N MET A 321 -2.19 2.09 -15.37
CA MET A 321 -3.33 2.87 -14.92
C MET A 321 -3.30 4.32 -15.41
N ALA A 322 -2.15 4.81 -15.85
CA ALA A 322 -2.02 6.11 -16.51
C ALA A 322 -2.62 6.07 -17.93
N ASP A 323 -3.27 7.17 -18.34
CA ASP A 323 -3.66 7.38 -19.73
C ASP A 323 -2.46 7.76 -20.60
N CYS A 324 -1.51 8.50 -20.01
CA CYS A 324 -0.29 8.92 -20.69
C CYS A 324 0.90 8.95 -19.72
N THR A 325 2.08 8.75 -20.28
CA THR A 325 3.37 8.92 -19.59
C THR A 325 4.37 9.59 -20.54
N THR A 326 5.66 9.57 -20.20
CA THR A 326 6.71 10.11 -21.07
C THR A 326 7.68 9.05 -21.54
N ARG A 327 8.37 9.32 -22.65
CA ARG A 327 9.48 8.49 -23.14
C ARG A 327 10.56 8.32 -22.08
N ARG A 328 10.83 9.35 -21.29
CA ARG A 328 11.80 9.32 -20.19
C ARG A 328 11.44 8.25 -19.16
N VAL A 329 10.17 8.18 -18.75
CA VAL A 329 9.68 7.15 -17.83
C VAL A 329 9.83 5.76 -18.43
N LEU A 330 9.39 5.55 -19.69
CA LEU A 330 9.47 4.23 -20.33
C LEU A 330 10.91 3.74 -20.49
N ASN A 331 11.87 4.65 -20.74
CA ASN A 331 13.30 4.33 -20.86
C ASN A 331 13.95 3.99 -19.52
N ASP A 332 13.34 4.41 -18.41
CA ASP A 332 13.80 4.15 -17.04
C ASP A 332 13.28 2.81 -16.47
N ILE A 333 12.41 2.11 -17.20
CA ILE A 333 11.81 0.85 -16.73
C ILE A 333 12.74 -0.34 -16.95
N ASP A 334 12.98 -1.11 -15.90
CA ASP A 334 13.46 -2.50 -16.05
C ASP A 334 12.27 -3.43 -16.32
N TRP A 335 12.12 -3.82 -17.59
CA TRP A 335 11.00 -4.63 -18.04
C TRP A 335 11.02 -6.05 -17.51
N GLU A 336 12.18 -6.65 -17.27
CA GLU A 336 12.26 -7.98 -16.66
C GLU A 336 11.74 -7.97 -15.22
N VAL A 337 12.17 -6.98 -14.43
CA VAL A 337 11.69 -6.81 -13.05
C VAL A 337 10.19 -6.52 -13.03
N THR A 338 9.71 -5.64 -13.92
CA THR A 338 8.30 -5.29 -14.02
C THR A 338 7.44 -6.49 -14.44
N TRP A 339 7.86 -7.24 -15.45
CA TRP A 339 7.13 -8.44 -15.91
C TRP A 339 7.14 -9.55 -14.88
N ALA A 340 8.27 -9.82 -14.21
CA ALA A 340 8.33 -10.79 -13.13
C ALA A 340 7.33 -10.48 -12.02
N ASN A 341 7.22 -9.20 -11.64
CA ASN A 341 6.25 -8.76 -10.63
C ASN A 341 4.79 -9.00 -11.09
N THR A 342 4.43 -8.63 -12.32
CA THR A 342 3.06 -8.78 -12.82
C THR A 342 2.67 -10.24 -13.07
N LEU A 343 3.62 -11.07 -13.51
CA LEU A 343 3.41 -12.52 -13.63
C LEU A 343 3.18 -13.19 -12.28
N THR A 344 3.91 -12.78 -11.24
CA THR A 344 3.74 -13.30 -9.88
C THR A 344 2.36 -13.00 -9.31
N THR A 345 1.80 -11.83 -9.61
CA THR A 345 0.45 -11.44 -9.17
C THR A 345 -0.66 -11.98 -10.06
N GLY A 346 -0.34 -12.51 -11.24
CA GLY A 346 -1.31 -12.94 -12.25
C GLY A 346 -2.02 -11.78 -12.97
N VAL A 347 -1.69 -10.52 -12.66
CA VAL A 347 -2.32 -9.32 -13.23
C VAL A 347 -1.43 -8.72 -14.32
N THR A 348 -1.32 -9.41 -15.45
CA THR A 348 -0.40 -9.03 -16.54
C THR A 348 -0.75 -7.69 -17.19
N SER A 349 -2.02 -7.25 -17.12
CA SER A 349 -2.43 -5.93 -17.59
C SER A 349 -1.75 -4.77 -16.85
N ALA A 350 -1.23 -5.00 -15.63
CA ALA A 350 -0.53 -3.98 -14.85
C ALA A 350 0.82 -3.53 -15.45
N CYS A 351 1.35 -4.24 -16.45
CA CYS A 351 2.54 -3.84 -17.22
C CYS A 351 2.22 -3.40 -18.66
N ALA A 352 0.96 -3.10 -18.99
CA ALA A 352 0.63 -2.51 -20.28
C ALA A 352 1.26 -1.11 -20.40
N ILE A 353 1.69 -0.77 -21.61
CA ILE A 353 2.31 0.53 -21.89
C ILE A 353 1.19 1.54 -22.21
N PRO A 354 1.06 2.62 -21.42
CA PRO A 354 0.13 3.70 -21.74
C PRO A 354 0.57 4.48 -23.00
N LEU A 355 -0.26 5.40 -23.47
CA LEU A 355 0.19 6.39 -24.43
C LEU A 355 1.43 7.12 -23.86
N TYR A 356 2.40 7.45 -24.71
CA TYR A 356 3.54 8.23 -24.24
C TYR A 356 3.85 9.42 -25.17
N ALA A 357 4.42 10.44 -24.56
CA ALA A 357 4.87 11.67 -25.19
C ALA A 357 6.37 11.87 -25.02
N ASN A 358 6.97 12.81 -25.75
CA ASN A 358 8.39 13.09 -25.62
C ASN A 358 8.70 13.90 -24.35
N THR A 359 7.77 14.77 -23.92
CA THR A 359 7.93 15.70 -22.79
C THR A 359 6.72 15.65 -21.84
N ASP A 360 6.89 16.18 -20.62
CA ASP A 360 5.82 16.26 -19.64
C ASP A 360 4.70 17.21 -20.14
N LEU A 361 5.06 18.34 -20.73
CA LEU A 361 4.10 19.30 -21.31
C LEU A 361 3.25 18.64 -22.41
N GLU A 362 3.87 17.87 -23.31
CA GLU A 362 3.17 17.17 -24.38
C GLU A 362 2.22 16.09 -23.80
N ALA A 363 2.67 15.32 -22.81
CA ALA A 363 1.85 14.31 -22.13
C ALA A 363 0.61 14.92 -21.46
N ILE A 364 0.77 16.05 -20.76
CA ILE A 364 -0.33 16.79 -20.12
C ILE A 364 -1.31 17.31 -21.18
N LYS A 365 -0.82 17.91 -22.27
CA LYS A 365 -1.66 18.42 -23.35
C LYS A 365 -2.42 17.29 -24.05
N LEU A 366 -1.80 16.13 -24.30
CA LEU A 366 -2.45 14.97 -24.90
C LEU A 366 -3.58 14.43 -24.01
N CYS A 367 -3.39 14.38 -22.71
CA CYS A 367 -4.44 13.99 -21.76
C CYS A 367 -5.62 14.97 -21.83
N LEU A 368 -5.39 16.27 -21.72
CA LEU A 368 -6.45 17.27 -21.77
C LEU A 368 -7.17 17.26 -23.13
N ARG A 369 -6.43 17.17 -24.25
CA ARG A 369 -6.99 17.10 -25.59
C ARG A 369 -7.88 15.87 -25.79
N SER A 370 -7.60 14.77 -25.11
CA SER A 370 -8.39 13.54 -25.16
C SER A 370 -9.65 13.56 -24.27
N CYS A 371 -9.82 14.58 -23.44
CA CYS A 371 -11.06 14.79 -22.70
C CYS A 371 -12.16 15.32 -23.63
N TYR A 372 -13.36 14.74 -23.55
CA TYR A 372 -14.48 15.13 -24.40
C TYR A 372 -15.02 16.49 -24.02
N ARG A 373 -15.11 17.45 -24.99
CA ARG A 373 -15.72 18.78 -24.84
C ARG A 373 -15.20 19.58 -23.63
N LEU A 374 -13.90 19.49 -23.37
CA LEU A 374 -13.26 20.19 -22.27
C LEU A 374 -13.05 21.67 -22.62
N ASP A 375 -13.42 22.56 -21.71
CA ASP A 375 -13.03 23.95 -21.73
C ASP A 375 -11.67 24.08 -21.04
N TYR A 376 -10.60 24.14 -21.83
CA TYR A 376 -9.22 24.03 -21.35
C TYR A 376 -8.85 25.06 -20.27
N PRO A 377 -9.16 26.36 -20.38
CA PRO A 377 -8.87 27.36 -19.34
C PRO A 377 -9.55 27.05 -18.00
N HIS A 378 -10.65 26.28 -18.02
CA HIS A 378 -11.41 25.89 -16.83
C HIS A 378 -11.31 24.41 -16.50
N ALA A 379 -10.32 23.71 -17.07
CA ALA A 379 -10.06 22.30 -16.77
C ALA A 379 -9.76 22.11 -15.27
N LYS A 380 -10.37 21.09 -14.67
CA LYS A 380 -10.12 20.70 -13.29
C LYS A 380 -8.89 19.79 -13.24
N ILE A 381 -7.77 20.37 -12.87
CA ILE A 381 -6.49 19.64 -12.78
C ILE A 381 -6.08 19.56 -11.32
N ALA A 382 -5.61 18.36 -10.91
CA ALA A 382 -4.86 18.17 -9.68
C ALA A 382 -3.45 17.69 -10.01
N ARG A 383 -2.45 18.20 -9.28
CA ARG A 383 -1.05 17.76 -9.35
C ARG A 383 -0.59 17.35 -7.98
N ILE A 384 -0.06 16.14 -7.89
CA ILE A 384 0.52 15.57 -6.67
C ILE A 384 1.94 15.08 -6.97
N LYS A 385 2.80 15.15 -5.97
CA LYS A 385 4.12 14.53 -6.08
C LYS A 385 3.99 13.00 -6.16
N ASN A 386 3.22 12.42 -5.26
CA ASN A 386 2.87 11.00 -5.21
C ASN A 386 1.63 10.80 -4.31
N THR A 387 1.16 9.57 -4.19
CA THR A 387 -0.05 9.25 -3.40
C THR A 387 0.15 9.21 -1.88
N MET A 388 1.37 9.38 -1.38
CA MET A 388 1.65 9.52 0.06
C MET A 388 1.68 10.98 0.51
N GLU A 389 1.93 11.91 -0.42
CA GLU A 389 2.07 13.35 -0.15
C GLU A 389 0.85 14.11 -0.68
N LEU A 390 -0.26 14.07 0.10
CA LEU A 390 -1.53 14.72 -0.26
C LEU A 390 -1.84 15.95 0.60
N HIS A 391 -0.97 16.30 1.52
CA HIS A 391 -1.18 17.43 2.41
C HIS A 391 -1.11 18.77 1.66
N ASP A 392 -0.04 19.02 0.93
CA ASP A 392 0.12 20.19 0.07
C ASP A 392 0.11 19.73 -1.39
N ILE A 393 -0.91 20.15 -2.15
CA ILE A 393 -1.08 19.78 -3.55
C ILE A 393 -1.37 21.00 -4.41
N GLN A 394 -1.14 20.89 -5.72
CA GLN A 394 -1.56 21.94 -6.65
C GLN A 394 -2.88 21.54 -7.32
N VAL A 395 -3.80 22.51 -7.41
CA VAL A 395 -5.06 22.34 -8.14
C VAL A 395 -5.31 23.52 -9.06
N SER A 396 -6.02 23.32 -10.17
CA SER A 396 -6.43 24.43 -11.01
C SER A 396 -7.39 25.37 -10.27
N THR A 397 -7.42 26.64 -10.67
CA THR A 397 -8.34 27.63 -10.10
C THR A 397 -9.80 27.16 -10.19
N ALA A 398 -10.19 26.51 -11.29
CA ALA A 398 -11.53 25.97 -11.47
C ALA A 398 -11.84 24.81 -10.49
N LEU A 399 -10.85 23.98 -10.13
CA LEU A 399 -11.02 22.94 -9.11
C LEU A 399 -11.06 23.57 -7.71
N TYR A 400 -10.17 24.53 -7.44
CA TYR A 400 -10.16 25.26 -6.16
C TYR A 400 -11.49 25.95 -5.88
N ASP A 401 -12.12 26.57 -6.87
CA ASP A 401 -13.42 27.24 -6.73
C ASP A 401 -14.53 26.32 -6.23
N GLN A 402 -14.41 25.00 -6.43
CA GLN A 402 -15.39 24.02 -5.94
C GLN A 402 -15.16 23.62 -4.46
N ILE A 403 -13.96 23.82 -3.94
CA ILE A 403 -13.57 23.34 -2.60
C ILE A 403 -13.12 24.45 -1.65
N LYS A 404 -13.01 25.69 -2.10
CA LYS A 404 -12.47 26.84 -1.32
C LYS A 404 -13.25 27.15 -0.05
N ASP A 405 -14.53 26.79 0.00
CA ASP A 405 -15.41 27.04 1.15
C ASP A 405 -15.40 25.89 2.17
N ARG A 406 -14.55 24.88 1.99
CA ARG A 406 -14.38 23.79 2.93
C ARG A 406 -13.46 24.19 4.08
N ASP A 407 -13.83 23.84 5.30
CA ASP A 407 -13.02 24.10 6.52
C ASP A 407 -11.70 23.31 6.55
N ASP A 408 -11.60 22.21 5.79
CA ASP A 408 -10.45 21.32 5.72
C ASP A 408 -9.54 21.57 4.49
N VAL A 409 -9.74 22.73 3.80
CA VAL A 409 -8.92 23.19 2.67
C VAL A 409 -8.47 24.63 2.91
N GLU A 410 -7.17 24.85 2.80
CA GLU A 410 -6.55 26.19 2.96
C GLU A 410 -5.76 26.55 1.70
N LEU A 411 -5.91 27.81 1.23
CA LEU A 411 -5.10 28.32 0.14
C LEU A 411 -3.68 28.62 0.64
N ALA A 412 -2.69 27.93 0.11
CA ALA A 412 -1.27 28.12 0.48
C ALA A 412 -0.52 29.06 -0.45
N SER A 413 -0.87 29.10 -1.76
CA SER A 413 -0.30 30.07 -2.70
C SER A 413 -1.33 30.56 -3.72
N GLY A 414 -1.14 31.79 -4.22
CA GLY A 414 -1.99 32.36 -5.28
C GLY A 414 -1.76 31.71 -6.65
N PRO A 415 -2.60 32.09 -7.65
CA PRO A 415 -2.54 31.52 -8.98
C PRO A 415 -1.20 31.75 -9.67
N ALA A 416 -0.66 30.66 -10.25
CA ALA A 416 0.53 30.67 -11.09
C ALA A 416 0.39 29.63 -12.22
N PRO A 417 1.00 29.83 -13.40
CA PRO A 417 1.03 28.82 -14.44
C PRO A 417 1.88 27.62 -14.01
N LEU A 418 1.59 26.41 -14.54
CA LEU A 418 2.55 25.32 -14.48
C LEU A 418 3.84 25.74 -15.20
N ALA A 419 4.97 25.56 -14.53
CA ALA A 419 6.28 25.92 -15.06
C ALA A 419 6.96 24.70 -15.68
N PHE A 420 7.64 24.91 -16.82
CA PHE A 420 8.38 23.88 -17.54
C PHE A 420 9.77 24.39 -17.86
N ASP A 421 10.73 23.49 -17.94
CA ASP A 421 12.07 23.79 -18.46
C ASP A 421 12.05 23.93 -19.98
N ASP A 422 13.21 24.32 -20.55
CA ASP A 422 13.39 24.47 -22.01
C ASP A 422 13.20 23.18 -22.81
N GLN A 423 13.18 22.02 -22.13
CA GLN A 423 12.95 20.70 -22.70
C GLN A 423 11.49 20.25 -22.54
N GLY A 424 10.64 21.06 -21.90
CA GLY A 424 9.24 20.74 -21.64
C GLY A 424 9.01 19.79 -20.48
N ASN A 425 9.98 19.62 -19.56
CA ASN A 425 9.78 18.87 -18.33
C ASN A 425 9.15 19.78 -17.26
N LEU A 426 8.23 19.24 -16.50
CA LEU A 426 7.53 19.95 -15.43
C LEU A 426 8.52 20.29 -14.30
N LEU A 427 8.54 21.56 -13.91
CA LEU A 427 9.34 22.03 -12.78
C LEU A 427 8.56 21.83 -11.45
N PRO A 428 9.29 21.71 -10.31
CA PRO A 428 8.71 21.55 -8.98
C PRO A 428 7.71 22.63 -8.57
#